data_aa23a1063c15ae76eca3867c1a667703
#
_entry.id   aa23a1063c15ae76eca3867c1a667703
#
_cell.length_a   1.000
_cell.length_b   1.000
_cell.length_c   1.000
_cell.angle_alpha   90.00
_cell.angle_beta   90.00
_cell.angle_gamma   90.00
#
_symmetry.space_group_name_H-M   'P 1'
#
loop_
_entity.id
_entity.type
_entity.pdbx_description
1 polymer ?
#
loop_
_entity_poly.entity_id
_entity_poly.type
_entity_poly.pdbx_seq_one_letter_code
_entity_poly.pdbx_strand_id
1 'polypeptide(L)'
;MLKGLKESYRNDAVYQVLLQKEYEITSQLQHPMIVSVFSLEEVEGLGLCIVMEWIEGLTLKEWLAQGNHSRKQRRHVADMLLEALAYVQSRQTQHRDLKPSNIMLTHDGQHLKLIDFGLSDTDSHTILKAPAGTEGYMAPDGPSDIYSLGRILRELRLGWLSLMVIRKCCAPSNRRYTDVETIKRDLHRCWLGPKWILLIICLVALATGLYQMNRTHTQQGQQTVSDSLKVLKEESHAKMAVEQAATDSLQLQTDKIREQQESKQATIQKRQDGIAAAKRKIDRQMAAYGIQQMFDTVTCQRNITIPFLRITDELIMATKEPELKEYIQKRYRKPWIKRMQELPFD
;
A
#
# COMPACT_ATOMS: atom_id res chain seq x y z
N MET A 1 -12.62 -8.16 33.30
CA MET A 1 -13.63 -8.71 32.36
C MET A 1 -13.64 -10.23 32.47
N LEU A 2 -14.80 -10.86 32.25
CA LEU A 2 -14.91 -12.31 32.18
C LEU A 2 -15.15 -12.71 30.71
N LYS A 3 -14.38 -13.68 30.23
CA LYS A 3 -14.58 -14.35 28.93
C LYS A 3 -14.97 -15.80 29.20
N GLY A 4 -16.21 -16.14 28.91
CA GLY A 4 -16.74 -17.51 29.09
C GLY A 4 -17.24 -18.08 27.77
N LEU A 5 -17.61 -19.34 27.77
CA LEU A 5 -18.24 -20.04 26.67
C LEU A 5 -19.70 -19.61 26.53
N LYS A 6 -20.20 -19.61 25.30
CA LYS A 6 -21.64 -19.46 25.03
C LYS A 6 -22.37 -20.61 25.73
N GLU A 7 -23.60 -20.35 26.19
CA GLU A 7 -24.42 -21.31 26.91
C GLU A 7 -24.51 -22.68 26.22
N SER A 8 -24.63 -22.71 24.91
CA SER A 8 -24.70 -23.93 24.09
C SER A 8 -23.43 -24.79 24.14
N TYR A 9 -22.28 -24.23 24.50
CA TYR A 9 -20.97 -24.90 24.52
C TYR A 9 -20.38 -25.02 25.92
N ARG A 10 -21.06 -24.49 26.96
CA ARG A 10 -20.57 -24.39 28.31
C ARG A 10 -20.22 -25.74 28.92
N ASN A 11 -21.04 -26.75 28.63
CA ASN A 11 -20.89 -28.12 29.15
C ASN A 11 -20.15 -29.05 28.18
N ASP A 12 -19.66 -28.52 27.05
CA ASP A 12 -18.92 -29.32 26.09
C ASP A 12 -17.43 -29.34 26.47
N ALA A 13 -16.92 -30.51 26.81
CA ALA A 13 -15.55 -30.72 27.25
C ALA A 13 -14.51 -30.25 26.23
N VAL A 14 -14.85 -30.32 24.92
CA VAL A 14 -13.96 -29.89 23.85
C VAL A 14 -13.75 -28.36 23.92
N TYR A 15 -14.84 -27.61 24.06
CA TYR A 15 -14.75 -26.15 24.14
C TYR A 15 -14.15 -25.67 25.47
N GLN A 16 -14.36 -26.42 26.58
CA GLN A 16 -13.69 -26.13 27.85
C GLN A 16 -12.16 -26.30 27.73
N VAL A 17 -11.69 -27.38 27.10
CA VAL A 17 -10.26 -27.60 26.84
C VAL A 17 -9.70 -26.49 25.95
N LEU A 18 -10.44 -26.05 24.92
CA LEU A 18 -10.01 -24.94 24.06
C LEU A 18 -9.88 -23.62 24.84
N LEU A 19 -10.83 -23.31 25.74
CA LEU A 19 -10.78 -22.13 26.60
C LEU A 19 -9.60 -22.18 27.57
N GLN A 20 -9.35 -23.35 28.16
CA GLN A 20 -8.19 -23.57 29.02
C GLN A 20 -6.87 -23.36 28.27
N LYS A 21 -6.73 -23.92 27.07
CA LYS A 21 -5.55 -23.73 26.24
C LYS A 21 -5.34 -22.26 25.83
N GLU A 22 -6.43 -21.53 25.52
CA GLU A 22 -6.36 -20.10 25.30
C GLU A 22 -5.79 -19.35 26.49
N TYR A 23 -6.25 -19.68 27.70
CA TYR A 23 -5.72 -19.12 28.93
C TYR A 23 -4.24 -19.45 29.10
N GLU A 24 -3.85 -20.72 28.96
CA GLU A 24 -2.47 -21.17 29.08
C GLU A 24 -1.52 -20.43 28.13
N ILE A 25 -1.90 -20.27 26.86
CA ILE A 25 -1.11 -19.56 25.88
C ILE A 25 -1.03 -18.06 26.20
N THR A 26 -2.17 -17.44 26.49
CA THR A 26 -2.23 -16.00 26.71
C THR A 26 -1.52 -15.61 28.01
N SER A 27 -1.58 -16.43 29.06
CA SER A 27 -0.92 -16.18 30.36
C SER A 27 0.62 -16.15 30.23
N GLN A 28 1.19 -16.81 29.24
CA GLN A 28 2.64 -16.79 28.95
C GLN A 28 3.10 -15.55 28.17
N LEU A 29 2.15 -14.79 27.62
CA LEU A 29 2.44 -13.62 26.80
C LEU A 29 2.32 -12.36 27.67
N GLN A 30 3.45 -11.83 28.15
CA GLN A 30 3.50 -10.62 28.96
C GLN A 30 4.04 -9.45 28.14
N HIS A 31 3.15 -8.62 27.62
CA HIS A 31 3.51 -7.46 26.80
C HIS A 31 2.45 -6.36 26.93
N PRO A 32 2.81 -5.07 26.95
CA PRO A 32 1.83 -3.97 27.05
C PRO A 32 0.75 -3.98 25.95
N MET A 33 1.07 -4.53 24.79
CA MET A 33 0.16 -4.61 23.63
C MET A 33 -0.55 -5.96 23.50
N ILE A 34 -0.53 -6.79 24.54
CA ILE A 34 -1.29 -8.04 24.61
C ILE A 34 -2.21 -7.96 25.83
N VAL A 35 -3.40 -8.50 25.71
CA VAL A 35 -4.35 -8.55 26.83
C VAL A 35 -3.77 -9.34 28.00
N SER A 36 -3.85 -8.78 29.22
CA SER A 36 -3.44 -9.48 30.43
C SER A 36 -4.55 -10.39 30.90
N VAL A 37 -4.25 -11.66 31.08
CA VAL A 37 -5.14 -12.64 31.72
C VAL A 37 -4.65 -12.89 33.14
N PHE A 38 -5.58 -12.98 34.08
CA PHE A 38 -5.27 -13.07 35.50
C PHE A 38 -5.46 -14.48 36.05
N SER A 39 -6.62 -15.11 35.76
CA SER A 39 -6.98 -16.44 36.26
C SER A 39 -7.96 -17.12 35.31
N LEU A 40 -8.10 -18.42 35.50
CA LEU A 40 -9.15 -19.24 34.90
C LEU A 40 -10.00 -19.76 36.07
N GLU A 41 -11.28 -19.40 36.08
CA GLU A 41 -12.17 -19.62 37.23
C GLU A 41 -13.51 -20.21 36.78
N GLU A 42 -14.07 -21.04 37.62
CA GLU A 42 -15.46 -21.49 37.46
C GLU A 42 -16.39 -20.43 38.10
N VAL A 43 -17.24 -19.83 37.30
CA VAL A 43 -18.17 -18.77 37.72
C VAL A 43 -19.58 -19.29 37.70
N GLU A 44 -20.29 -19.16 38.84
CA GLU A 44 -21.67 -19.61 38.97
C GLU A 44 -22.55 -19.02 37.86
N GLY A 45 -23.31 -19.87 37.19
CA GLY A 45 -24.17 -19.46 36.06
C GLY A 45 -23.47 -19.16 34.77
N LEU A 46 -22.13 -19.06 34.71
CA LEU A 46 -21.35 -18.83 33.50
C LEU A 46 -20.44 -20.01 33.12
N GLY A 47 -20.11 -20.89 34.06
CA GLY A 47 -19.15 -21.96 33.86
C GLY A 47 -17.70 -21.47 33.84
N LEU A 48 -16.86 -22.19 33.15
CA LEU A 48 -15.43 -21.87 33.07
C LEU A 48 -15.22 -20.54 32.34
N CYS A 49 -14.50 -19.61 33.00
CA CYS A 49 -14.26 -18.25 32.50
C CYS A 49 -12.78 -17.84 32.63
N ILE A 50 -12.25 -17.16 31.66
CA ILE A 50 -10.98 -16.44 31.76
C ILE A 50 -11.25 -15.07 32.38
N VAL A 51 -10.59 -14.78 33.50
CA VAL A 51 -10.55 -13.44 34.10
C VAL A 51 -9.43 -12.65 33.44
N MET A 52 -9.76 -11.51 32.83
CA MET A 52 -8.79 -10.71 32.08
C MET A 52 -9.00 -9.21 32.31
N GLU A 53 -8.03 -8.41 31.93
CA GLU A 53 -8.14 -6.95 31.97
C GLU A 53 -9.35 -6.43 31.19
N TRP A 54 -9.94 -5.36 31.68
CA TRP A 54 -10.93 -4.60 30.93
C TRP A 54 -10.21 -3.54 30.08
N ILE A 55 -10.43 -3.56 28.77
CA ILE A 55 -9.85 -2.61 27.85
C ILE A 55 -10.94 -1.60 27.47
N GLU A 56 -10.76 -0.36 27.90
CA GLU A 56 -11.68 0.71 27.56
C GLU A 56 -11.30 1.31 26.19
N GLY A 57 -12.09 0.97 25.17
CA GLY A 57 -11.76 1.34 23.83
C GLY A 57 -12.68 0.75 22.76
N LEU A 58 -12.23 0.77 21.52
CA LEU A 58 -12.92 0.26 20.35
C LEU A 58 -12.10 -0.85 19.71
N THR A 59 -12.76 -1.78 19.04
CA THR A 59 -12.06 -2.70 18.14
C THR A 59 -11.48 -1.93 16.96
N LEU A 60 -10.39 -2.41 16.39
CA LEU A 60 -9.83 -1.83 15.15
C LEU A 60 -10.87 -1.83 14.01
N LYS A 61 -11.80 -2.81 14.01
CA LYS A 61 -12.92 -2.85 13.07
C LYS A 61 -13.82 -1.63 13.20
N GLU A 62 -14.23 -1.31 14.42
CA GLU A 62 -15.08 -0.13 14.71
C GLU A 62 -14.32 1.17 14.43
N TRP A 63 -13.05 1.22 14.84
CA TRP A 63 -12.19 2.37 14.57
C TRP A 63 -12.04 2.62 13.05
N LEU A 64 -11.80 1.59 12.24
CA LEU A 64 -11.74 1.73 10.78
C LEU A 64 -13.06 2.19 10.17
N ALA A 65 -14.19 1.76 10.75
CA ALA A 65 -15.52 2.16 10.28
C ALA A 65 -15.82 3.65 10.51
N GLN A 66 -15.20 4.30 11.50
CA GLN A 66 -15.32 5.75 11.75
C GLN A 66 -14.71 6.60 10.60
N GLY A 67 -13.71 6.07 9.88
CA GLY A 67 -13.20 6.64 8.63
C GLY A 67 -12.31 7.89 8.74
N ASN A 68 -12.42 8.68 9.79
CA ASN A 68 -11.79 10.01 9.94
C ASN A 68 -10.37 9.97 10.54
N HIS A 69 -9.56 9.00 10.16
CA HIS A 69 -8.22 8.86 10.73
C HIS A 69 -7.14 9.43 9.81
N SER A 70 -6.27 10.27 10.38
CA SER A 70 -5.11 10.80 9.69
C SER A 70 -4.12 9.70 9.33
N ARG A 71 -3.28 9.94 8.32
CA ARG A 71 -2.21 9.00 7.95
C ARG A 71 -1.25 8.73 9.11
N LYS A 72 -1.02 9.73 9.98
CA LYS A 72 -0.17 9.59 11.16
C LYS A 72 -0.76 8.59 12.16
N GLN A 73 -2.05 8.70 12.46
CA GLN A 73 -2.75 7.76 13.34
C GLN A 73 -2.74 6.34 12.79
N ARG A 74 -3.04 6.17 11.50
CA ARG A 74 -3.01 4.85 10.84
C ARG A 74 -1.62 4.20 10.87
N ARG A 75 -0.55 5.00 10.69
CA ARG A 75 0.82 4.51 10.83
C ARG A 75 1.15 4.13 12.27
N HIS A 76 0.73 4.93 13.22
CA HIS A 76 0.92 4.62 14.64
C HIS A 76 0.25 3.29 15.04
N VAL A 77 -0.98 3.07 14.60
CA VAL A 77 -1.67 1.77 14.81
C VAL A 77 -0.91 0.63 14.12
N ALA A 78 -0.40 0.84 12.91
CA ALA A 78 0.41 -0.18 12.23
C ALA A 78 1.70 -0.48 12.98
N ASP A 79 2.39 0.53 13.51
CA ASP A 79 3.62 0.36 14.31
C ASP A 79 3.36 -0.45 15.57
N MET A 80 2.32 -0.11 16.33
CA MET A 80 1.92 -0.86 17.52
C MET A 80 1.58 -2.33 17.20
N LEU A 81 0.83 -2.55 16.13
CA LEU A 81 0.47 -3.90 15.70
C LEU A 81 1.70 -4.73 15.30
N LEU A 82 2.64 -4.13 14.58
CA LEU A 82 3.91 -4.77 14.21
C LEU A 82 4.73 -5.12 15.44
N GLU A 83 4.79 -4.24 16.43
CA GLU A 83 5.51 -4.48 17.68
C GLU A 83 4.89 -5.64 18.48
N ALA A 84 3.56 -5.64 18.62
CA ALA A 84 2.85 -6.73 19.27
C ALA A 84 3.10 -8.08 18.60
N LEU A 85 3.01 -8.13 17.26
CA LEU A 85 3.23 -9.38 16.53
C LEU A 85 4.69 -9.83 16.50
N ALA A 86 5.65 -8.90 16.49
CA ALA A 86 7.07 -9.23 16.62
C ALA A 86 7.34 -9.90 17.97
N TYR A 87 6.72 -9.40 19.05
CA TYR A 87 6.80 -10.05 20.35
C TYR A 87 6.18 -11.45 20.33
N VAL A 88 4.97 -11.62 19.80
CA VAL A 88 4.29 -12.94 19.69
C VAL A 88 5.18 -13.93 18.93
N GLN A 89 5.75 -13.50 17.79
CA GLN A 89 6.66 -14.30 16.99
C GLN A 89 7.95 -14.65 17.75
N SER A 90 8.50 -13.72 18.55
CA SER A 90 9.69 -13.98 19.38
C SER A 90 9.47 -15.06 20.44
N ARG A 91 8.21 -15.25 20.84
CA ARG A 91 7.76 -16.33 21.75
C ARG A 91 7.43 -17.64 21.04
N GLN A 92 7.76 -17.73 19.72
CA GLN A 92 7.44 -18.89 18.89
C GLN A 92 5.94 -19.23 18.86
N THR A 93 5.10 -18.23 19.13
CA THR A 93 3.64 -18.32 19.17
C THR A 93 3.07 -17.64 17.91
N GLN A 94 1.89 -18.05 17.50
CA GLN A 94 1.10 -17.45 16.43
C GLN A 94 -0.31 -17.14 16.95
N HIS A 95 -0.89 -16.04 16.47
CA HIS A 95 -2.25 -15.66 16.83
C HIS A 95 -3.31 -16.49 16.09
N ARG A 96 -3.07 -16.81 14.81
CA ARG A 96 -3.87 -17.62 13.87
C ARG A 96 -5.27 -17.10 13.52
N ASP A 97 -5.87 -16.25 14.35
CA ASP A 97 -7.15 -15.57 14.02
C ASP A 97 -6.97 -14.04 14.09
N LEU A 98 -5.87 -13.54 13.54
CA LEU A 98 -5.59 -12.11 13.51
C LEU A 98 -6.54 -11.38 12.56
N LYS A 99 -7.37 -10.52 13.12
CA LYS A 99 -8.39 -9.72 12.41
C LYS A 99 -8.69 -8.42 13.16
N PRO A 100 -9.30 -7.41 12.53
CA PRO A 100 -9.58 -6.13 13.18
C PRO A 100 -10.47 -6.21 14.42
N SER A 101 -11.33 -7.22 14.54
CA SER A 101 -12.16 -7.41 15.74
C SER A 101 -11.39 -7.97 16.94
N ASN A 102 -10.22 -8.56 16.70
CA ASN A 102 -9.34 -9.11 17.76
C ASN A 102 -8.20 -8.15 18.13
N ILE A 103 -8.33 -6.89 17.75
CA ILE A 103 -7.40 -5.80 18.05
C ILE A 103 -8.21 -4.69 18.69
N MET A 104 -7.89 -4.35 19.95
CA MET A 104 -8.50 -3.24 20.66
C MET A 104 -7.59 -2.02 20.62
N LEU A 105 -8.19 -0.84 20.46
CA LEU A 105 -7.54 0.46 20.57
C LEU A 105 -8.19 1.23 21.72
N THR A 106 -7.40 1.79 22.61
CA THR A 106 -7.92 2.67 23.67
C THR A 106 -8.55 3.93 23.06
N HIS A 107 -9.47 4.58 23.78
CA HIS A 107 -10.20 5.75 23.26
C HIS A 107 -9.28 6.90 22.83
N ASP A 108 -8.11 7.07 23.48
CA ASP A 108 -7.08 8.03 23.08
C ASP A 108 -6.30 7.61 21.83
N GLY A 109 -6.46 6.36 21.38
CA GLY A 109 -5.76 5.77 20.24
C GLY A 109 -4.26 5.60 20.46
N GLN A 110 -3.77 5.75 21.72
CA GLN A 110 -2.35 5.66 22.05
C GLN A 110 -1.89 4.23 22.33
N HIS A 111 -2.82 3.34 22.70
CA HIS A 111 -2.50 1.97 23.03
C HIS A 111 -3.32 0.98 22.21
N LEU A 112 -2.66 -0.12 21.86
CA LEU A 112 -3.24 -1.25 21.16
C LEU A 112 -3.12 -2.48 22.06
N LYS A 113 -4.14 -3.32 22.05
CA LYS A 113 -4.12 -4.63 22.70
C LYS A 113 -4.58 -5.72 21.74
N LEU A 114 -3.76 -6.75 21.53
CA LEU A 114 -4.18 -8.00 20.90
C LEU A 114 -5.00 -8.80 21.90
N ILE A 115 -6.14 -9.28 21.45
CA ILE A 115 -7.05 -10.11 22.25
C ILE A 115 -7.34 -11.41 21.50
N ASP A 116 -7.78 -12.44 22.22
CA ASP A 116 -8.34 -13.68 21.66
C ASP A 116 -7.31 -14.56 20.93
N PHE A 117 -6.52 -15.30 21.72
CA PHE A 117 -5.54 -16.30 21.25
C PHE A 117 -6.13 -17.72 21.16
N GLY A 118 -7.48 -17.87 21.10
CA GLY A 118 -8.16 -19.15 21.18
C GLY A 118 -7.85 -20.16 20.07
N LEU A 119 -7.29 -19.70 18.94
CA LEU A 119 -6.90 -20.58 17.83
C LEU A 119 -5.37 -20.71 17.69
N SER A 120 -4.61 -20.22 18.66
CA SER A 120 -3.14 -20.19 18.60
C SER A 120 -2.48 -21.57 18.65
N ASP A 121 -3.21 -22.58 19.16
CA ASP A 121 -2.72 -23.97 19.22
C ASP A 121 -3.08 -24.77 17.97
N THR A 122 -2.14 -25.58 17.48
CA THR A 122 -2.32 -26.49 16.33
C THR A 122 -3.41 -27.53 16.59
N ASP A 123 -3.52 -28.00 17.84
CA ASP A 123 -4.50 -29.00 18.22
C ASP A 123 -5.94 -28.46 18.15
N SER A 124 -6.14 -27.17 18.43
CA SER A 124 -7.45 -26.53 18.36
C SER A 124 -8.07 -26.64 16.95
N HIS A 125 -7.25 -26.55 15.90
CA HIS A 125 -7.70 -26.74 14.53
C HIS A 125 -8.10 -28.17 14.20
N THR A 126 -7.32 -29.11 14.73
CA THR A 126 -7.60 -30.56 14.55
C THR A 126 -8.89 -30.95 15.26
N ILE A 127 -9.15 -30.39 16.42
CA ILE A 127 -10.32 -30.66 17.26
C ILE A 127 -11.60 -30.11 16.61
N LEU A 128 -11.56 -28.87 16.11
CA LEU A 128 -12.75 -28.20 15.56
C LEU A 128 -13.09 -28.65 14.13
N LYS A 129 -12.19 -29.37 13.44
CA LYS A 129 -12.34 -29.77 12.02
C LYS A 129 -12.78 -28.62 11.10
N ALA A 130 -12.53 -27.39 11.52
CA ALA A 130 -12.89 -26.17 10.78
C ALA A 130 -11.63 -25.52 10.22
N PRO A 131 -11.70 -24.88 9.03
CA PRO A 131 -10.59 -24.08 8.56
C PRO A 131 -10.33 -22.96 9.55
N ALA A 132 -9.09 -22.89 10.05
CA ALA A 132 -8.71 -21.90 11.03
C ALA A 132 -8.64 -20.51 10.44
N GLY A 133 -9.37 -19.58 11.05
CA GLY A 133 -9.31 -18.17 10.74
C GLY A 133 -10.58 -17.62 10.09
N THR A 134 -10.72 -16.32 10.15
CA THR A 134 -11.88 -15.58 9.63
C THR A 134 -11.74 -15.38 8.13
N GLU A 135 -12.80 -15.65 7.38
CA GLU A 135 -12.86 -15.43 5.93
C GLU A 135 -12.37 -14.01 5.57
N GLY A 136 -11.47 -13.92 4.59
CA GLY A 136 -10.85 -12.67 4.17
C GLY A 136 -9.52 -12.33 4.84
N TYR A 137 -9.19 -12.90 6.01
CA TYR A 137 -7.89 -12.72 6.69
C TYR A 137 -7.04 -13.98 6.69
N MET A 138 -7.63 -15.12 6.40
CA MET A 138 -6.93 -16.39 6.27
C MET A 138 -6.22 -16.49 4.92
N ALA A 139 -4.98 -16.97 4.93
CA ALA A 139 -4.24 -17.21 3.71
C ALA A 139 -4.76 -18.48 3.00
N PRO A 140 -4.77 -18.50 1.66
CA PRO A 140 -5.22 -19.68 0.88
C PRO A 140 -4.37 -20.92 1.13
N ASP A 141 -3.15 -20.74 1.58
CA ASP A 141 -2.13 -21.79 1.82
C ASP A 141 -2.00 -22.19 3.30
N GLY A 142 -2.95 -21.78 4.15
CA GLY A 142 -3.04 -22.13 5.55
C GLY A 142 -2.89 -20.92 6.50
N PRO A 143 -3.01 -21.13 7.82
CA PRO A 143 -2.96 -20.05 8.80
C PRO A 143 -1.63 -19.29 8.73
N SER A 144 -1.70 -17.96 8.70
CA SER A 144 -0.52 -17.10 8.65
C SER A 144 -0.81 -15.70 9.18
N ASP A 145 -0.26 -15.36 10.33
CA ASP A 145 -0.38 -14.02 10.93
C ASP A 145 0.20 -12.94 10.01
N ILE A 146 1.23 -13.26 9.22
CA ILE A 146 1.82 -12.33 8.26
C ILE A 146 0.84 -12.00 7.13
N TYR A 147 0.09 -12.99 6.65
CA TYR A 147 -0.94 -12.74 5.64
C TYR A 147 -2.07 -11.89 6.22
N SER A 148 -2.57 -12.26 7.40
CA SER A 148 -3.61 -11.51 8.12
C SER A 148 -3.17 -10.08 8.41
N LEU A 149 -1.92 -9.88 8.85
CA LEU A 149 -1.29 -8.57 9.00
C LEU A 149 -1.32 -7.78 7.68
N GLY A 150 -0.93 -8.41 6.58
CA GLY A 150 -0.97 -7.77 5.25
C GLY A 150 -2.37 -7.29 4.87
N ARG A 151 -3.42 -8.06 5.21
CA ARG A 151 -4.82 -7.67 5.01
C ARG A 151 -5.20 -6.46 5.85
N ILE A 152 -4.83 -6.45 7.14
CA ILE A 152 -5.08 -5.34 8.07
C ILE A 152 -4.33 -4.08 7.64
N LEU A 153 -3.04 -4.19 7.28
CA LEU A 153 -2.26 -3.07 6.78
C LEU A 153 -2.83 -2.45 5.49
N ARG A 154 -3.49 -3.27 4.67
CA ARG A 154 -4.21 -2.80 3.48
C ARG A 154 -5.42 -1.96 3.85
N GLU A 155 -6.20 -2.37 4.85
CA GLU A 155 -7.35 -1.62 5.37
C GLU A 155 -6.93 -0.32 6.04
N LEU A 156 -5.78 -0.29 6.70
CA LEU A 156 -5.19 0.92 7.28
C LEU A 156 -4.78 1.97 6.23
N ARG A 157 -4.72 1.64 4.93
CA ARG A 157 -4.45 2.57 3.82
C ARG A 157 -3.21 3.44 4.08
N LEU A 158 -2.07 2.81 4.38
CA LEU A 158 -0.83 3.47 4.79
C LEU A 158 -0.14 4.31 3.70
N GLY A 159 -0.65 4.26 2.47
CA GLY A 159 -0.16 4.97 1.30
C GLY A 159 0.47 4.05 0.25
N TRP A 160 0.64 4.59 -0.96
CA TRP A 160 1.04 3.81 -2.14
C TRP A 160 2.42 3.15 -2.01
N LEU A 161 3.37 3.79 -1.33
CA LEU A 161 4.71 3.23 -1.10
C LEU A 161 4.67 1.94 -0.26
N SER A 162 3.72 1.82 0.66
CA SER A 162 3.54 0.64 1.50
C SER A 162 2.92 -0.55 0.75
N LEU A 163 2.35 -0.33 -0.44
CA LEU A 163 1.65 -1.39 -1.20
C LEU A 163 2.56 -2.54 -1.59
N MET A 164 3.84 -2.28 -1.86
CA MET A 164 4.81 -3.34 -2.20
C MET A 164 5.03 -4.28 -1.02
N VAL A 165 5.20 -3.73 0.18
CA VAL A 165 5.34 -4.50 1.42
C VAL A 165 4.07 -5.29 1.71
N ILE A 166 2.91 -4.63 1.62
CA ILE A 166 1.59 -5.25 1.85
C ILE A 166 1.34 -6.42 0.87
N ARG A 167 1.66 -6.23 -0.42
CA ARG A 167 1.55 -7.29 -1.43
C ARG A 167 2.43 -8.49 -1.10
N LYS A 168 3.65 -8.24 -0.62
CA LYS A 168 4.56 -9.32 -0.22
C LYS A 168 4.07 -10.05 1.04
N CYS A 169 3.42 -9.38 1.99
CA CYS A 169 2.74 -10.05 3.10
C CYS A 169 1.63 -11.00 2.62
N CYS A 170 0.91 -10.62 1.57
CA CYS A 170 -0.19 -11.41 0.99
C CYS A 170 0.23 -12.34 -0.16
N ALA A 171 1.53 -12.49 -0.40
CA ALA A 171 2.04 -13.40 -1.43
C ALA A 171 1.89 -14.88 -1.01
N PRO A 172 2.03 -15.85 -1.95
CA PRO A 172 2.15 -17.27 -1.62
C PRO A 172 3.26 -17.50 -0.60
N SER A 173 3.16 -18.56 0.22
CA SER A 173 4.04 -18.83 1.35
C SER A 173 5.53 -18.79 1.00
N ASN A 174 5.93 -19.29 -0.17
CA ASN A 174 7.32 -19.29 -0.64
C ASN A 174 7.88 -17.90 -1.00
N ARG A 175 7.05 -16.86 -1.11
CA ARG A 175 7.45 -15.47 -1.42
C ARG A 175 7.04 -14.49 -0.33
N ARG A 176 6.34 -14.96 0.68
CA ARG A 176 5.87 -14.17 1.82
C ARG A 176 7.03 -13.84 2.75
N TYR A 177 6.89 -12.79 3.54
CA TYR A 177 7.81 -12.55 4.65
C TYR A 177 7.75 -13.72 5.64
N THR A 178 8.89 -13.99 6.28
CA THR A 178 9.01 -15.01 7.34
C THR A 178 8.99 -14.39 8.74
N ASP A 179 9.34 -13.12 8.84
CA ASP A 179 9.42 -12.41 10.11
C ASP A 179 8.82 -11.00 10.05
N VAL A 180 8.28 -10.57 11.19
CA VAL A 180 7.59 -9.28 11.34
C VAL A 180 8.59 -8.13 11.39
N GLU A 181 9.78 -8.32 11.91
CA GLU A 181 10.82 -7.28 12.00
C GLU A 181 11.29 -6.82 10.62
N THR A 182 11.38 -7.73 9.65
CA THR A 182 11.69 -7.37 8.28
C THR A 182 10.56 -6.53 7.66
N ILE A 183 9.30 -6.86 7.93
CA ILE A 183 8.14 -6.05 7.49
C ILE A 183 8.22 -4.65 8.08
N LYS A 184 8.50 -4.52 9.38
CA LYS A 184 8.63 -3.26 10.10
C LYS A 184 9.71 -2.38 9.46
N ARG A 185 10.91 -2.92 9.22
CA ARG A 185 12.02 -2.22 8.56
C ARG A 185 11.66 -1.74 7.15
N ASP A 186 11.04 -2.58 6.35
CA ASP A 186 10.68 -2.23 4.98
C ASP A 186 9.58 -1.17 4.92
N LEU A 187 8.58 -1.23 5.81
CA LEU A 187 7.55 -0.19 5.96
C LEU A 187 8.15 1.14 6.41
N HIS A 188 9.06 1.13 7.40
CA HIS A 188 9.73 2.35 7.86
C HIS A 188 10.58 2.97 6.75
N ARG A 189 11.29 2.17 5.95
CA ARG A 189 12.01 2.66 4.76
C ARG A 189 11.06 3.35 3.76
N CYS A 190 9.89 2.75 3.52
CA CYS A 190 8.87 3.37 2.67
C CYS A 190 8.37 4.71 3.22
N TRP A 191 8.28 4.86 4.54
CA TRP A 191 7.80 6.10 5.17
C TRP A 191 8.86 7.20 5.22
N LEU A 192 10.14 6.83 5.32
CA LEU A 192 11.28 7.76 5.31
C LEU A 192 11.70 8.16 3.89
N GLY A 193 11.48 7.29 2.90
CA GLY A 193 11.94 7.45 1.52
C GLY A 193 11.65 8.81 0.88
N PRO A 194 10.40 9.35 0.91
CA PRO A 194 10.10 10.64 0.28
C PRO A 194 10.83 11.83 0.92
N LYS A 195 11.16 11.75 2.20
CA LYS A 195 11.92 12.83 2.87
C LYS A 195 13.36 12.92 2.40
N TRP A 196 14.00 11.77 2.18
CA TRP A 196 15.37 11.73 1.64
C TRP A 196 15.43 12.19 0.19
N ILE A 197 14.44 11.86 -0.63
CA ILE A 197 14.35 12.32 -2.01
C ILE A 197 14.23 13.84 -2.06
N LEU A 198 13.37 14.44 -1.24
CA LEU A 198 13.25 15.89 -1.13
C LEU A 198 14.55 16.54 -0.66
N LEU A 199 15.24 15.95 0.31
CA LEU A 199 16.51 16.44 0.80
C LEU A 199 17.61 16.39 -0.28
N ILE A 200 17.67 15.31 -1.05
CA ILE A 200 18.58 15.17 -2.21
C ILE A 200 18.25 16.21 -3.28
N ILE A 201 16.97 16.40 -3.61
CA ILE A 201 16.54 17.41 -4.59
C ILE A 201 16.95 18.82 -4.11
N CYS A 202 16.75 19.15 -2.84
CA CYS A 202 17.16 20.42 -2.27
C CYS A 202 18.70 20.61 -2.30
N LEU A 203 19.46 19.56 -1.98
CA LEU A 203 20.93 19.60 -2.04
C LEU A 203 21.44 19.78 -3.47
N VAL A 204 20.84 19.08 -4.43
CA VAL A 204 21.19 19.22 -5.85
C VAL A 204 20.83 20.64 -6.36
N ALA A 205 19.65 21.16 -6.00
CA ALA A 205 19.24 22.52 -6.35
C ALA A 205 20.18 23.57 -5.73
N LEU A 206 20.61 23.37 -4.50
CA LEU A 206 21.56 24.26 -3.82
C LEU A 206 22.95 24.18 -4.44
N ALA A 207 23.42 23.00 -4.78
CA ALA A 207 24.72 22.79 -5.43
C ALA A 207 24.73 23.40 -6.84
N THR A 208 23.65 23.23 -7.62
CA THR A 208 23.51 23.85 -8.95
C THR A 208 23.41 25.37 -8.86
N GLY A 209 22.71 25.92 -7.86
CA GLY A 209 22.65 27.35 -7.61
C GLY A 209 24.03 27.95 -7.26
N LEU A 210 24.78 27.31 -6.35
CA LEU A 210 26.14 27.69 -5.99
C LEU A 210 27.10 27.57 -7.18
N TYR A 211 26.99 26.52 -7.97
CA TYR A 211 27.78 26.35 -9.19
C TYR A 211 27.52 27.45 -10.21
N GLN A 212 26.27 27.83 -10.43
CA GLN A 212 25.90 28.94 -11.32
C GLN A 212 26.40 30.30 -10.79
N MET A 213 26.26 30.56 -9.47
CA MET A 213 26.81 31.78 -8.87
C MET A 213 28.33 31.88 -9.04
N ASN A 214 29.04 30.77 -8.80
CA ASN A 214 30.51 30.77 -8.95
C ASN A 214 30.92 30.96 -10.42
N ARG A 215 30.14 30.42 -11.38
CA ARG A 215 30.36 30.59 -12.83
C ARG A 215 30.13 32.03 -13.29
N THR A 216 29.11 32.70 -12.76
CA THR A 216 28.83 34.11 -13.07
C THR A 216 29.91 35.04 -12.48
N HIS A 217 30.41 34.77 -11.26
CA HIS A 217 31.52 35.53 -10.67
C HIS A 217 32.84 35.38 -11.45
N THR A 218 33.15 34.18 -11.92
CA THR A 218 34.35 33.91 -12.73
C THR A 218 34.27 34.56 -14.13
N GLN A 219 33.08 34.60 -14.74
CA GLN A 219 32.88 35.27 -16.04
C GLN A 219 32.93 36.76 -15.94
N GLN A 220 32.44 37.39 -14.89
CA GLN A 220 32.56 38.83 -14.67
C GLN A 220 33.99 39.28 -14.46
N GLY A 221 34.83 38.47 -13.77
CA GLY A 221 36.26 38.81 -13.60
C GLY A 221 37.11 38.72 -14.86
N GLN A 222 36.73 37.91 -15.84
CA GLN A 222 37.43 37.79 -17.12
C GLN A 222 36.99 38.83 -18.18
N GLN A 223 35.73 39.30 -18.08
CA GLN A 223 35.22 40.33 -19.02
C GLN A 223 35.81 41.70 -18.78
N THR A 224 36.05 42.09 -17.53
CA THR A 224 36.57 43.40 -17.19
C THR A 224 38.02 43.62 -17.66
N VAL A 225 38.81 42.58 -17.84
CA VAL A 225 40.19 42.70 -18.35
C VAL A 225 40.25 42.67 -19.88
N SER A 226 39.34 42.02 -20.54
CA SER A 226 39.28 41.90 -22.01
C SER A 226 38.73 43.17 -22.70
N ASP A 227 37.76 43.83 -22.04
CA ASP A 227 37.06 44.98 -22.65
C ASP A 227 37.89 46.25 -22.65
N SER A 228 38.90 46.38 -21.75
CA SER A 228 39.79 47.54 -21.73
C SER A 228 40.82 47.57 -22.86
N LEU A 229 41.06 46.47 -23.51
CA LEU A 229 42.06 46.35 -24.59
C LEU A 229 41.48 46.32 -25.99
N LYS A 230 40.18 46.01 -26.16
CA LYS A 230 39.51 45.92 -27.47
C LYS A 230 38.85 47.21 -27.93
N VAL A 231 38.59 48.14 -27.04
CA VAL A 231 37.83 49.37 -27.33
C VAL A 231 38.58 50.37 -28.23
N LEU A 232 39.85 50.20 -28.48
CA LEU A 232 40.68 51.19 -29.21
C LEU A 232 41.04 50.82 -30.67
N LYS A 233 40.70 49.70 -31.22
CA LYS A 233 41.20 49.33 -32.58
C LYS A 233 40.18 48.79 -33.59
N GLU A 234 38.94 48.47 -33.25
CA GLU A 234 38.07 47.80 -34.19
C GLU A 234 36.67 48.42 -34.40
N GLU A 235 36.46 49.67 -34.03
CA GLU A 235 35.11 50.26 -33.99
C GLU A 235 34.49 50.64 -35.35
N SER A 236 35.22 50.65 -36.49
CA SER A 236 34.64 51.14 -37.73
C SER A 236 34.40 50.14 -38.89
N HIS A 237 34.96 48.96 -38.84
CA HIS A 237 34.79 48.01 -39.96
C HIS A 237 34.11 46.68 -39.64
N ALA A 238 33.98 46.33 -38.37
CA ALA A 238 33.37 45.04 -37.97
C ALA A 238 31.84 45.07 -37.79
N LYS A 239 31.23 46.24 -37.60
CA LYS A 239 29.79 46.36 -37.30
C LYS A 239 28.87 45.90 -38.44
N MET A 240 29.23 46.15 -39.68
CA MET A 240 28.35 45.81 -40.81
C MET A 240 28.44 44.33 -41.23
N ALA A 241 29.60 43.68 -41.08
CA ALA A 241 29.74 42.25 -41.42
C ALA A 241 29.16 41.31 -40.40
N VAL A 242 29.20 41.72 -39.07
CA VAL A 242 28.68 40.92 -37.98
C VAL A 242 27.15 40.93 -37.94
N GLU A 243 26.51 42.04 -38.31
CA GLU A 243 25.05 42.17 -38.30
C GLU A 243 24.40 41.32 -39.42
N GLN A 244 25.08 41.21 -40.55
CA GLN A 244 24.62 40.39 -41.69
C GLN A 244 24.81 38.89 -41.42
N ALA A 245 25.94 38.50 -40.83
CA ALA A 245 26.19 37.10 -40.45
C ALA A 245 25.30 36.63 -39.28
N ALA A 246 24.92 37.54 -38.37
CA ALA A 246 24.03 37.23 -37.27
C ALA A 246 22.56 36.96 -37.73
N THR A 247 22.10 37.73 -38.73
CA THR A 247 20.77 37.53 -39.32
C THR A 247 20.68 36.21 -40.09
N ASP A 248 21.69 35.84 -40.84
CA ASP A 248 21.73 34.58 -41.58
C ASP A 248 21.81 33.35 -40.62
N SER A 249 22.58 33.48 -39.52
CA SER A 249 22.68 32.41 -38.51
C SER A 249 21.38 32.23 -37.70
N LEU A 250 20.66 33.32 -37.43
CA LEU A 250 19.38 33.27 -36.73
C LEU A 250 18.29 32.62 -37.59
N GLN A 251 18.33 32.90 -38.89
CA GLN A 251 17.41 32.28 -39.86
C GLN A 251 17.66 30.77 -39.97
N LEU A 252 18.92 30.34 -39.97
CA LEU A 252 19.29 28.93 -40.01
C LEU A 252 18.94 28.20 -38.71
N GLN A 253 19.00 28.87 -37.55
CA GLN A 253 18.59 28.28 -36.28
C GLN A 253 17.05 28.15 -36.14
N THR A 254 16.32 29.16 -36.66
CA THR A 254 14.85 29.08 -36.67
C THR A 254 14.34 27.96 -37.58
N ASP A 255 14.98 27.77 -38.73
CA ASP A 255 14.61 26.66 -39.61
C ASP A 255 14.91 25.28 -38.99
N LYS A 256 16.07 25.14 -38.34
CA LYS A 256 16.38 23.89 -37.60
C LYS A 256 15.42 23.62 -36.42
N ILE A 257 15.03 24.64 -35.69
CA ILE A 257 14.04 24.50 -34.60
C ILE A 257 12.67 24.14 -35.15
N ARG A 258 12.29 24.72 -36.31
CA ARG A 258 11.04 24.41 -36.99
C ARG A 258 11.00 22.95 -37.46
N GLU A 259 12.07 22.49 -38.13
CA GLU A 259 12.19 21.07 -38.55
C GLU A 259 12.16 20.12 -37.35
N GLN A 260 12.83 20.49 -36.21
CA GLN A 260 12.77 19.69 -35.00
C GLN A 260 11.39 19.68 -34.36
N GLN A 261 10.65 20.79 -34.42
CA GLN A 261 9.29 20.85 -33.92
C GLN A 261 8.33 20.00 -34.76
N GLU A 262 8.46 20.08 -36.09
CA GLU A 262 7.67 19.27 -37.02
C GLU A 262 7.95 17.76 -36.85
N SER A 263 9.23 17.37 -36.67
CA SER A 263 9.58 15.98 -36.41
C SER A 263 9.07 15.48 -35.04
N LYS A 264 9.11 16.34 -34.00
CA LYS A 264 8.53 16.03 -32.68
C LYS A 264 7.00 15.91 -32.72
N GLN A 265 6.34 16.83 -33.45
CA GLN A 265 4.90 16.76 -33.67
C GLN A 265 4.50 15.49 -34.43
N ALA A 266 5.23 15.13 -35.48
CA ALA A 266 4.99 13.87 -36.20
C ALA A 266 5.20 12.64 -35.33
N THR A 267 6.18 12.68 -34.42
CA THR A 267 6.42 11.59 -33.46
C THR A 267 5.32 11.50 -32.42
N ILE A 268 4.86 12.64 -31.90
CA ILE A 268 3.72 12.70 -30.95
C ILE A 268 2.44 12.19 -31.63
N GLN A 269 2.19 12.60 -32.86
CA GLN A 269 1.04 12.15 -33.64
C GLN A 269 1.06 10.62 -33.85
N LYS A 270 2.21 10.09 -34.29
CA LYS A 270 2.37 8.61 -34.41
C LYS A 270 2.15 7.87 -33.10
N ARG A 271 2.60 8.45 -31.97
CA ARG A 271 2.36 7.88 -30.65
C ARG A 271 0.88 7.92 -30.27
N GLN A 272 0.21 9.04 -30.52
CA GLN A 272 -1.24 9.18 -30.28
C GLN A 272 -2.05 8.19 -31.13
N ASP A 273 -1.70 8.04 -32.42
CA ASP A 273 -2.33 7.08 -33.30
C ASP A 273 -2.09 5.64 -32.84
N GLY A 274 -0.88 5.33 -32.37
CA GLY A 274 -0.53 4.05 -31.76
C GLY A 274 -1.35 3.74 -30.49
N ILE A 275 -1.49 4.73 -29.62
CA ILE A 275 -2.31 4.61 -28.40
C ILE A 275 -3.79 4.42 -28.76
N ALA A 276 -4.30 5.16 -29.76
CA ALA A 276 -5.67 5.01 -30.24
C ALA A 276 -5.93 3.60 -30.83
N ALA A 277 -4.96 3.09 -31.61
CA ALA A 277 -5.04 1.73 -32.14
C ALA A 277 -4.99 0.66 -31.03
N ALA A 278 -4.14 0.87 -30.02
CA ALA A 278 -4.04 -0.02 -28.86
C ALA A 278 -5.34 -0.01 -28.01
N LYS A 279 -5.95 1.17 -27.81
CA LYS A 279 -7.28 1.28 -27.15
C LYS A 279 -8.35 0.46 -27.90
N ARG A 280 -8.41 0.60 -29.23
CA ARG A 280 -9.35 -0.20 -30.05
C ARG A 280 -9.09 -1.70 -29.98
N LYS A 281 -7.80 -2.10 -29.85
CA LYS A 281 -7.45 -3.52 -29.66
C LYS A 281 -7.92 -4.04 -28.30
N ILE A 282 -7.73 -3.24 -27.25
CA ILE A 282 -8.20 -3.55 -25.90
C ILE A 282 -9.73 -3.67 -25.88
N ASP A 283 -10.43 -2.72 -26.50
CA ASP A 283 -11.90 -2.77 -26.59
C ASP A 283 -12.40 -4.05 -27.30
N ARG A 284 -11.72 -4.47 -28.39
CA ARG A 284 -12.04 -5.73 -29.08
C ARG A 284 -11.77 -6.96 -28.21
N GLN A 285 -10.67 -6.96 -27.47
CA GLN A 285 -10.36 -8.06 -26.54
C GLN A 285 -11.40 -8.13 -25.42
N MET A 286 -11.76 -7.00 -24.85
CA MET A 286 -12.80 -6.93 -23.81
C MET A 286 -14.17 -7.36 -24.33
N ALA A 287 -14.53 -7.00 -25.56
CA ALA A 287 -15.74 -7.46 -26.22
C ALA A 287 -15.71 -8.97 -26.48
N ALA A 288 -14.57 -9.52 -26.89
CA ALA A 288 -14.39 -10.96 -27.11
C ALA A 288 -14.55 -11.80 -25.83
N TYR A 289 -14.22 -11.23 -24.67
CA TYR A 289 -14.50 -11.84 -23.36
C TYR A 289 -15.97 -11.74 -22.93
N GLY A 290 -16.84 -11.17 -23.76
CA GLY A 290 -18.27 -11.01 -23.43
C GLY A 290 -18.52 -10.04 -22.27
N ILE A 291 -17.60 -9.13 -22.01
CA ILE A 291 -17.61 -8.23 -20.85
C ILE A 291 -18.89 -7.42 -20.75
N GLN A 292 -19.42 -6.94 -21.89
CA GLN A 292 -20.67 -6.17 -21.88
C GLN A 292 -21.87 -7.06 -21.50
N GLN A 293 -21.94 -8.28 -22.00
CA GLN A 293 -22.99 -9.22 -21.61
C GLN A 293 -22.87 -9.62 -20.13
N MET A 294 -21.63 -9.84 -19.65
CA MET A 294 -21.39 -10.10 -18.21
C MET A 294 -21.85 -8.93 -17.35
N PHE A 295 -21.59 -7.69 -17.78
CA PHE A 295 -22.00 -6.48 -17.07
C PHE A 295 -23.52 -6.34 -16.99
N ASP A 296 -24.21 -6.67 -18.07
CA ASP A 296 -25.68 -6.54 -18.18
C ASP A 296 -26.42 -7.69 -17.48
N THR A 297 -25.81 -8.87 -17.35
CA THR A 297 -26.44 -10.10 -16.80
C THR A 297 -26.06 -10.39 -15.35
N VAL A 298 -25.13 -9.64 -14.75
CA VAL A 298 -24.72 -9.86 -13.36
C VAL A 298 -25.83 -9.46 -12.39
N THR A 299 -26.34 -10.46 -11.67
CA THR A 299 -27.36 -10.29 -10.62
C THR A 299 -26.83 -10.52 -9.21
N CYS A 300 -25.63 -11.08 -9.04
CA CYS A 300 -25.03 -11.44 -7.75
C CYS A 300 -23.49 -11.35 -7.77
N GLN A 301 -22.89 -10.98 -6.64
CA GLN A 301 -21.43 -10.71 -6.53
C GLN A 301 -20.53 -11.95 -6.57
N ARG A 302 -21.06 -13.14 -6.24
CA ARG A 302 -20.24 -14.29 -5.80
C ARG A 302 -19.37 -14.97 -6.86
N ASN A 303 -19.75 -14.97 -8.12
CA ASN A 303 -19.14 -15.87 -9.12
C ASN A 303 -18.40 -15.19 -10.29
N ILE A 304 -18.47 -13.88 -10.45
CA ILE A 304 -17.99 -13.20 -11.67
C ILE A 304 -16.96 -12.09 -11.38
N THR A 305 -16.88 -11.61 -10.15
CA THR A 305 -15.97 -10.50 -9.77
C THR A 305 -14.49 -10.87 -9.94
N ILE A 306 -14.12 -12.09 -9.55
CA ILE A 306 -12.72 -12.55 -9.58
C ILE A 306 -12.19 -12.71 -11.01
N PRO A 307 -12.91 -13.38 -11.96
CA PRO A 307 -12.45 -13.48 -13.34
C PRO A 307 -12.28 -12.13 -14.03
N PHE A 308 -13.22 -11.20 -13.84
CA PHE A 308 -13.14 -9.86 -14.44
C PHE A 308 -11.99 -9.03 -13.91
N LEU A 309 -11.82 -8.98 -12.59
CA LEU A 309 -10.70 -8.27 -11.98
C LEU A 309 -9.37 -8.87 -12.41
N ARG A 310 -9.27 -10.18 -12.52
CA ARG A 310 -8.09 -10.87 -13.02
C ARG A 310 -7.76 -10.48 -14.46
N ILE A 311 -8.73 -10.50 -15.36
CA ILE A 311 -8.55 -10.10 -16.76
C ILE A 311 -8.08 -8.64 -16.86
N THR A 312 -8.72 -7.74 -16.11
CA THR A 312 -8.32 -6.31 -16.11
C THR A 312 -6.95 -6.09 -15.49
N ASP A 313 -6.57 -6.84 -14.45
CA ASP A 313 -5.26 -6.76 -13.82
C ASP A 313 -4.17 -7.33 -14.75
N GLU A 314 -4.41 -8.44 -15.44
CA GLU A 314 -3.51 -9.00 -16.45
C GLU A 314 -3.27 -8.02 -17.61
N LEU A 315 -4.32 -7.36 -18.10
CA LEU A 315 -4.21 -6.34 -19.14
C LEU A 315 -3.46 -5.10 -18.66
N ILE A 316 -3.69 -4.64 -17.43
CA ILE A 316 -2.97 -3.50 -16.84
C ILE A 316 -1.49 -3.84 -16.66
N MET A 317 -1.18 -5.05 -16.22
CA MET A 317 0.21 -5.52 -16.04
C MET A 317 0.94 -5.70 -17.36
N ALA A 318 0.26 -6.24 -18.40
CA ALA A 318 0.82 -6.42 -19.73
C ALA A 318 1.06 -5.09 -20.46
N THR A 319 0.41 -4.02 -20.04
CA THR A 319 0.48 -2.71 -20.69
C THR A 319 1.61 -1.87 -20.11
N LYS A 320 2.55 -1.42 -20.95
CA LYS A 320 3.68 -0.57 -20.52
C LYS A 320 3.31 0.91 -20.44
N GLU A 321 2.40 1.38 -21.31
CA GLU A 321 2.05 2.80 -21.42
C GLU A 321 1.08 3.25 -20.31
N PRO A 322 1.39 4.32 -19.55
CA PRO A 322 0.55 4.80 -18.44
C PRO A 322 -0.86 5.22 -18.89
N GLU A 323 -0.99 5.85 -20.04
CA GLU A 323 -2.27 6.32 -20.57
C GLU A 323 -3.24 5.16 -20.90
N LEU A 324 -2.70 4.03 -21.35
CA LEU A 324 -3.49 2.84 -21.62
C LEU A 324 -3.92 2.14 -20.32
N LYS A 325 -3.07 2.18 -19.29
CA LYS A 325 -3.44 1.69 -17.94
C LYS A 325 -4.60 2.50 -17.37
N GLU A 326 -4.51 3.82 -17.46
CA GLU A 326 -5.57 4.72 -17.01
C GLU A 326 -6.87 4.49 -17.80
N TYR A 327 -6.76 4.30 -19.12
CA TYR A 327 -7.90 4.00 -19.97
C TYR A 327 -8.64 2.72 -19.54
N ILE A 328 -7.91 1.62 -19.31
CA ILE A 328 -8.49 0.34 -18.85
C ILE A 328 -9.18 0.54 -17.49
N GLN A 329 -8.52 1.22 -16.56
CA GLN A 329 -9.07 1.49 -15.23
C GLN A 329 -10.37 2.31 -15.30
N LYS A 330 -10.36 3.38 -16.10
CA LYS A 330 -11.48 4.33 -16.16
C LYS A 330 -12.68 3.77 -16.92
N ARG A 331 -12.43 3.06 -18.03
CA ARG A 331 -13.48 2.58 -18.92
C ARG A 331 -14.12 1.26 -18.46
N TYR A 332 -13.33 0.37 -17.87
CA TYR A 332 -13.77 -0.97 -17.53
C TYR A 332 -13.80 -1.22 -16.02
N ARG A 333 -12.69 -1.00 -15.33
CA ARG A 333 -12.55 -1.41 -13.92
C ARG A 333 -13.39 -0.58 -12.96
N LYS A 334 -13.39 0.75 -13.08
CA LYS A 334 -14.17 1.63 -12.19
C LYS A 334 -15.68 1.41 -12.32
N PRO A 335 -16.27 1.37 -13.56
CA PRO A 335 -17.69 1.08 -13.71
C PRO A 335 -18.07 -0.31 -13.15
N TRP A 336 -17.22 -1.31 -13.35
CA TRP A 336 -17.45 -2.65 -12.80
C TRP A 336 -17.48 -2.65 -11.27
N ILE A 337 -16.46 -2.05 -10.64
CA ILE A 337 -16.40 -1.96 -9.17
C ILE A 337 -17.63 -1.22 -8.62
N LYS A 338 -18.03 -0.13 -9.27
CA LYS A 338 -19.24 0.61 -8.88
C LYS A 338 -20.48 -0.27 -9.00
N ARG A 339 -20.66 -0.97 -10.11
CA ARG A 339 -21.79 -1.87 -10.33
C ARG A 339 -21.84 -2.99 -9.30
N MET A 340 -20.68 -3.57 -8.95
CA MET A 340 -20.60 -4.63 -7.95
C MET A 340 -20.94 -4.16 -6.52
N GLN A 341 -20.70 -2.89 -6.20
CA GLN A 341 -21.10 -2.31 -4.91
C GLN A 341 -22.61 -2.11 -4.78
N GLU A 342 -23.33 -2.05 -5.90
CA GLU A 342 -24.79 -1.87 -5.96
C GLU A 342 -25.55 -3.20 -5.95
N LEU A 343 -24.88 -4.35 -6.06
CA LEU A 343 -25.49 -5.67 -6.12
C LEU A 343 -25.52 -6.35 -4.73
N PRO A 344 -26.55 -7.17 -4.44
CA PRO A 344 -26.63 -7.93 -3.20
C PRO A 344 -25.50 -8.95 -3.07
N PHE A 345 -25.20 -9.32 -1.83
CA PHE A 345 -24.11 -10.25 -1.47
C PHE A 345 -24.51 -11.73 -1.56
N ASP A 346 -25.74 -12.03 -1.89
CA ASP A 346 -26.28 -13.42 -1.88
C ASP A 346 -25.79 -14.30 -3.04
#